data_f1be11e202015e50550c6ad46db11c7e
#
_entry.id   f1be11e202015e50550c6ad46db11c7e
#
_cell.length_a   1.000
_cell.length_b   1.000
_cell.length_c   1.000
_cell.angle_alpha   90.00
_cell.angle_beta   90.00
_cell.angle_gamma   90.00
#
_symmetry.space_group_name_H-M   'P 1'
#
loop_
_entity.id
_entity.type
_entity.pdbx_description
1 polymer ?
#
loop_
_entity_poly.entity_id
_entity_poly.type
_entity_poly.pdbx_seq_one_letter_code
_entity_poly.pdbx_strand_id
1 'polypeptide(L)'
;VLPMAVAVMFEGGLNLMVKPQLFFKNDKFRIFGKFTYKNTLENFYGIGYATNKHYERSDSTSEYRYSGFQINPWFLFRLGKSNFFAGPQIDLSYDKISEPAKYLVDQPDYKRLGGTAHGYSNFSSGVGFLLTYDSRDIPANAYKGIYLDFRGLMYQKFLGGDNNFYRLEVDYRQYKKVGNRKVIAWTAQTKNVFGDVPMNQYALSGTPFDLRGYYMGQYRDCLLYTSPS
;
A
#
# COMPACT_ATOMS: atom_id res chain seq x y z
N VAL A 1 -2.88 12.38 16.83
CA VAL A 1 -2.23 11.08 17.09
C VAL A 1 -1.11 10.89 16.09
N LEU A 2 0.04 10.40 16.52
CA LEU A 2 1.22 10.18 15.68
C LEU A 2 1.71 8.73 15.88
N PRO A 3 1.05 7.73 15.26
CA PRO A 3 1.55 6.38 15.28
C PRO A 3 2.89 6.30 14.55
N MET A 4 3.90 5.74 15.21
CA MET A 4 5.23 5.51 14.64
C MET A 4 5.60 4.05 14.81
N ALA A 5 6.25 3.48 13.82
CA ALA A 5 6.84 2.15 13.89
C ALA A 5 8.27 2.20 13.37
N VAL A 6 9.17 1.61 14.12
CA VAL A 6 10.57 1.41 13.73
C VAL A 6 10.85 -0.09 13.84
N ALA A 7 11.35 -0.69 12.79
CA ALA A 7 11.80 -2.07 12.79
C ALA A 7 13.24 -2.13 12.27
N VAL A 8 14.11 -2.73 13.06
CA VAL A 8 15.48 -3.04 12.67
C VAL A 8 15.57 -4.55 12.47
N MET A 9 16.14 -4.98 11.37
CA MET A 9 16.27 -6.39 11.01
C MET A 9 17.71 -6.85 11.23
N PHE A 10 17.86 -8.10 11.66
CA PHE A 10 19.19 -8.70 11.93
C PHE A 10 20.11 -8.73 10.71
N GLU A 11 19.53 -8.73 9.51
CA GLU A 11 20.24 -8.72 8.22
C GLU A 11 20.63 -7.31 7.75
N GLY A 12 20.68 -6.34 8.67
CA GLY A 12 21.07 -4.95 8.37
C GLY A 12 19.97 -4.13 7.69
N GLY A 13 18.71 -4.46 7.93
CA GLY A 13 17.56 -3.72 7.39
C GLY A 13 16.98 -2.69 8.38
N LEU A 14 16.45 -1.60 7.83
CA LEU A 14 15.74 -0.57 8.57
C LEU A 14 14.39 -0.28 7.91
N ASN A 15 13.32 -0.28 8.70
CA ASN A 15 12.02 0.14 8.27
C ASN A 15 11.47 1.18 9.25
N LEU A 16 11.25 2.38 8.73
CA LEU A 16 10.67 3.51 9.45
C LEU A 16 9.30 3.81 8.88
N MET A 17 8.28 3.88 9.72
CA MET A 17 6.93 4.27 9.31
C MET A 17 6.34 5.27 10.30
N VAL A 18 5.85 6.39 9.78
CA VAL A 18 5.13 7.41 10.53
C VAL A 18 3.79 7.66 9.85
N LYS A 19 2.70 7.59 10.63
CA LYS A 19 1.32 7.82 10.14
C LYS A 19 0.67 8.96 10.93
N PRO A 20 0.96 10.23 10.63
CA PRO A 20 0.33 11.35 11.30
C PRO A 20 -1.18 11.37 11.07
N GLN A 21 -1.92 11.65 12.14
CA GLN A 21 -3.37 11.84 12.13
C GLN A 21 -3.71 13.08 12.93
N LEU A 22 -4.03 14.17 12.26
CA LEU A 22 -4.37 15.44 12.82
C LEU A 22 -5.86 15.70 12.60
N PHE A 23 -6.58 15.96 13.69
CA PHE A 23 -7.99 16.30 13.69
C PHE A 23 -8.15 17.74 14.14
N PHE A 24 -8.80 18.55 13.34
CA PHE A 24 -9.03 19.94 13.64
C PHE A 24 -10.41 20.17 14.28
N LYS A 25 -10.58 21.34 14.89
CA LYS A 25 -11.76 21.71 15.66
C LYS A 25 -13.08 21.33 14.99
N ASN A 26 -13.96 20.69 15.72
CA ASN A 26 -15.26 20.18 15.28
C ASN A 26 -15.17 19.13 14.15
N ASP A 27 -14.01 18.50 14.00
CA ASP A 27 -13.77 17.47 12.99
C ASP A 27 -14.14 17.90 11.55
N LYS A 28 -14.02 19.20 11.26
CA LYS A 28 -14.30 19.76 9.93
C LYS A 28 -13.20 19.47 8.92
N PHE A 29 -11.97 19.28 9.42
CA PHE A 29 -10.80 19.07 8.60
C PHE A 29 -9.87 18.06 9.27
N ARG A 30 -9.34 17.15 8.50
CA ARG A 30 -8.38 16.12 8.92
C ARG A 30 -7.18 16.16 8.00
N ILE A 31 -5.97 16.08 8.55
CA ILE A 31 -4.75 15.83 7.80
C ILE A 31 -4.21 14.49 8.23
N PHE A 32 -4.11 13.59 7.30
CA PHE A 32 -3.50 12.29 7.51
C PHE A 32 -2.31 12.12 6.58
N GLY A 33 -1.45 11.17 6.89
CA GLY A 33 -0.32 10.87 6.02
C GLY A 33 0.27 9.51 6.32
N LYS A 34 1.11 9.08 5.40
CA LYS A 34 1.98 7.92 5.55
C LYS A 34 3.35 8.31 5.03
N PHE A 35 4.34 8.27 5.92
CA PHE A 35 5.74 8.47 5.59
C PHE A 35 6.47 7.18 5.90
N THR A 36 7.13 6.61 4.92
CA THR A 36 7.93 5.39 5.10
C THR A 36 9.32 5.59 4.52
N TYR A 37 10.29 5.05 5.21
CA TYR A 37 11.61 4.75 4.69
C TYR A 37 11.89 3.29 4.94
N LYS A 38 12.37 2.58 3.94
CA LYS A 38 12.62 1.16 4.01
C LYS A 38 13.93 0.83 3.32
N ASN A 39 14.75 0.03 3.99
CA ASN A 39 15.94 -0.61 3.42
C ASN A 39 15.99 -2.03 3.97
N THR A 40 15.62 -3.01 3.16
CA THR A 40 15.46 -4.40 3.61
C THR A 40 15.74 -5.37 2.47
N LEU A 41 16.08 -6.61 2.81
CA LEU A 41 16.04 -7.71 1.88
C LEU A 41 14.59 -8.12 1.60
N GLU A 42 14.25 -8.26 0.36
CA GLU A 42 12.92 -8.66 -0.13
C GLU A 42 13.04 -9.74 -1.20
N ASN A 43 11.89 -10.36 -1.51
CA ASN A 43 11.83 -11.39 -2.52
C ASN A 43 10.84 -11.00 -3.62
N PHE A 44 11.19 -11.28 -4.86
CA PHE A 44 10.35 -11.13 -6.03
C PHE A 44 9.92 -12.49 -6.57
N TYR A 45 8.63 -12.72 -6.63
CA TYR A 45 8.03 -13.99 -7.06
C TYR A 45 7.34 -13.90 -8.43
N GLY A 46 7.62 -12.83 -9.19
CA GLY A 46 6.93 -12.55 -10.45
C GLY A 46 5.61 -11.81 -10.25
N ILE A 47 4.84 -11.69 -11.34
CA ILE A 47 3.53 -11.02 -11.37
C ILE A 47 2.47 -12.03 -11.77
N GLY A 48 1.34 -12.03 -11.03
CA GLY A 48 0.24 -12.96 -11.24
C GLY A 48 0.45 -14.34 -10.62
N TYR A 49 -0.67 -15.04 -10.43
CA TYR A 49 -0.69 -16.34 -9.75
C TYR A 49 0.08 -17.44 -10.50
N ALA A 50 0.00 -17.45 -11.82
CA ALA A 50 0.65 -18.49 -12.64
C ALA A 50 2.17 -18.42 -12.52
N THR A 51 2.74 -17.22 -12.53
CA THR A 51 4.19 -17.00 -12.44
C THR A 51 4.72 -17.33 -11.06
N ASN A 52 3.97 -16.99 -10.03
CA ASN A 52 4.35 -17.22 -8.64
C ASN A 52 4.64 -18.70 -8.30
N LYS A 53 3.97 -19.64 -8.95
CA LYS A 53 4.18 -21.07 -8.75
C LYS A 53 5.57 -21.58 -9.21
N HIS A 54 6.25 -20.83 -10.06
CA HIS A 54 7.51 -21.26 -10.67
C HIS A 54 8.74 -20.69 -9.97
N TYR A 55 8.56 -19.69 -9.08
CA TYR A 55 9.69 -19.05 -8.42
C TYR A 55 9.76 -19.44 -6.94
N GLU A 56 10.78 -20.20 -6.60
CA GLU A 56 11.08 -20.55 -5.22
C GLU A 56 11.77 -19.39 -4.51
N ARG A 57 11.48 -19.25 -3.23
CA ARG A 57 12.15 -18.29 -2.36
C ARG A 57 13.55 -18.79 -2.03
N SER A 58 14.57 -18.09 -2.47
CA SER A 58 15.97 -18.30 -2.04
C SER A 58 16.82 -17.07 -2.31
N ASP A 59 17.95 -17.01 -1.66
CA ASP A 59 18.97 -15.96 -1.80
C ASP A 59 19.52 -15.88 -3.23
N SER A 60 19.43 -16.96 -3.98
CA SER A 60 19.95 -17.06 -5.36
C SER A 60 18.88 -16.81 -6.43
N THR A 61 17.59 -17.02 -6.13
CA THR A 61 16.51 -16.99 -7.14
C THR A 61 15.60 -15.77 -7.07
N SER A 62 15.32 -15.24 -5.89
CA SER A 62 14.27 -14.23 -5.71
C SER A 62 14.67 -13.02 -4.88
N GLU A 63 15.77 -13.11 -4.15
CA GLU A 63 16.18 -12.06 -3.22
C GLU A 63 16.73 -10.83 -3.94
N TYR A 64 16.45 -9.66 -3.37
CA TYR A 64 17.03 -8.38 -3.74
C TYR A 64 17.03 -7.43 -2.53
N ARG A 65 17.94 -6.47 -2.53
CA ARG A 65 17.89 -5.37 -1.56
C ARG A 65 16.99 -4.26 -2.08
N TYR A 66 15.95 -3.98 -1.32
CA TYR A 66 15.08 -2.85 -1.55
C TYR A 66 15.49 -1.66 -0.67
N SER A 67 15.60 -0.48 -1.25
CA SER A 67 15.67 0.77 -0.50
C SER A 67 14.75 1.80 -1.13
N GLY A 68 14.01 2.53 -0.29
CA GLY A 68 13.08 3.52 -0.82
C GLY A 68 12.38 4.33 0.25
N PHE A 69 11.70 5.37 -0.19
CA PHE A 69 10.85 6.18 0.67
C PHE A 69 9.50 6.45 0.00
N GLN A 70 8.50 6.68 0.81
CA GLN A 70 7.18 7.14 0.37
C GLN A 70 6.71 8.28 1.26
N ILE A 71 6.19 9.32 0.65
CA ILE A 71 5.55 10.48 1.29
C ILE A 71 4.15 10.60 0.70
N ASN A 72 3.15 10.30 1.51
CA ASN A 72 1.76 10.24 1.07
C ASN A 72 0.87 10.98 2.06
N PRO A 73 0.75 12.30 1.98
CA PRO A 73 -0.23 13.08 2.73
C PRO A 73 -1.59 13.11 2.03
N TRP A 74 -2.67 13.16 2.81
CA TRP A 74 -4.01 13.44 2.30
C TRP A 74 -4.79 14.34 3.24
N PHE A 75 -5.66 15.14 2.65
CA PHE A 75 -6.40 16.22 3.28
C PHE A 75 -7.89 15.95 3.13
N LEU A 76 -8.61 15.85 4.22
CA LEU A 76 -10.01 15.49 4.23
C LEU A 76 -10.86 16.63 4.79
N PHE A 77 -11.76 17.13 3.99
CA PHE A 77 -12.74 18.15 4.37
C PHE A 77 -14.09 17.51 4.57
N ARG A 78 -14.73 17.77 5.71
CA ARG A 78 -16.08 17.27 5.98
C ARG A 78 -17.09 17.96 5.05
N LEU A 79 -17.94 17.18 4.41
CA LEU A 79 -19.00 17.69 3.55
C LEU A 79 -20.24 18.06 4.40
N GLY A 80 -20.35 19.33 4.74
CA GLY A 80 -21.44 19.85 5.56
C GLY A 80 -21.44 19.27 6.98
N LYS A 81 -22.63 18.79 7.43
CA LYS A 81 -22.82 18.10 8.72
C LYS A 81 -22.87 16.56 8.56
N SER A 82 -22.52 16.05 7.40
CA SER A 82 -22.58 14.63 7.10
C SER A 82 -21.37 13.86 7.65
N ASN A 83 -21.41 12.54 7.50
CA ASN A 83 -20.26 11.66 7.77
C ASN A 83 -19.34 11.47 6.55
N PHE A 84 -19.54 12.25 5.49
CA PHE A 84 -18.70 12.24 4.32
C PHE A 84 -17.54 13.23 4.45
N PHE A 85 -16.38 12.79 4.02
CA PHE A 85 -15.18 13.59 3.89
C PHE A 85 -14.62 13.40 2.49
N ALA A 86 -14.10 14.48 1.91
CA ALA A 86 -13.48 14.43 0.60
C ALA A 86 -12.28 15.35 0.55
N GLY A 87 -11.32 15.04 -0.32
CA GLY A 87 -10.19 15.94 -0.52
C GLY A 87 -9.04 15.34 -1.32
N PRO A 88 -8.01 16.16 -1.53
CA PRO A 88 -6.85 15.78 -2.33
C PRO A 88 -5.88 14.89 -1.57
N GLN A 89 -5.10 14.14 -2.34
CA GLN A 89 -3.99 13.32 -1.90
C GLN A 89 -2.79 13.54 -2.82
N ILE A 90 -1.59 13.48 -2.24
CA ILE A 90 -0.33 13.45 -2.97
C ILE A 90 0.39 12.15 -2.60
N ASP A 91 1.04 11.52 -3.55
CA ASP A 91 1.88 10.34 -3.31
C ASP A 91 3.19 10.47 -4.08
N LEU A 92 4.27 10.57 -3.33
CA LEU A 92 5.63 10.61 -3.86
C LEU A 92 6.38 9.39 -3.33
N SER A 93 6.95 8.60 -4.22
CA SER A 93 7.76 7.46 -3.82
C SER A 93 8.99 7.30 -4.70
N TYR A 94 10.07 6.91 -4.07
CA TYR A 94 11.30 6.50 -4.72
C TYR A 94 11.61 5.07 -4.31
N ASP A 95 11.78 4.22 -5.28
CA ASP A 95 12.04 2.80 -5.13
C ASP A 95 13.37 2.46 -5.81
N LYS A 96 14.28 1.82 -5.09
CA LYS A 96 15.55 1.32 -5.61
C LYS A 96 15.70 -0.15 -5.25
N ILE A 97 15.96 -0.95 -6.25
CA ILE A 97 16.38 -2.33 -6.13
C ILE A 97 17.86 -2.40 -6.43
N SER A 98 18.60 -3.06 -5.57
CA SER A 98 20.03 -3.34 -5.73
C SER A 98 20.32 -4.78 -5.33
N GLU A 99 21.50 -5.26 -5.69
CA GLU A 99 21.96 -6.61 -5.34
C GLU A 99 20.92 -7.70 -5.72
N PRO A 100 20.41 -7.71 -6.96
CA PRO A 100 19.47 -8.74 -7.37
C PRO A 100 20.16 -10.11 -7.38
N ALA A 101 19.44 -11.13 -6.90
CA ALA A 101 19.90 -12.52 -6.93
C ALA A 101 20.26 -12.95 -8.35
N LYS A 102 21.25 -13.85 -8.47
CA LYS A 102 21.81 -14.27 -9.76
C LYS A 102 20.74 -14.71 -10.78
N TYR A 103 19.79 -15.52 -10.35
CA TYR A 103 18.73 -16.02 -11.23
C TYR A 103 17.52 -15.09 -11.33
N LEU A 104 17.40 -14.11 -10.44
CA LEU A 104 16.37 -13.06 -10.53
C LEU A 104 16.54 -12.22 -11.79
N VAL A 105 17.79 -11.93 -12.15
CA VAL A 105 18.12 -11.13 -13.35
C VAL A 105 17.59 -11.77 -14.64
N ASP A 106 17.47 -13.09 -14.68
CA ASP A 106 16.97 -13.82 -15.86
C ASP A 106 15.45 -14.00 -15.90
N GLN A 107 14.74 -13.66 -14.82
CA GLN A 107 13.29 -13.76 -14.78
C GLN A 107 12.62 -12.82 -15.80
N PRO A 108 11.68 -13.32 -16.64
CA PRO A 108 11.01 -12.50 -17.66
C PRO A 108 10.28 -11.29 -17.11
N ASP A 109 9.58 -11.45 -15.99
CA ASP A 109 8.84 -10.35 -15.36
C ASP A 109 9.77 -9.27 -14.81
N TYR A 110 10.90 -9.65 -14.21
CA TYR A 110 11.89 -8.71 -13.71
C TYR A 110 12.47 -7.87 -14.87
N LYS A 111 12.88 -8.52 -15.98
CA LYS A 111 13.36 -7.85 -17.19
C LYS A 111 12.31 -6.93 -17.80
N ARG A 112 11.06 -7.41 -17.92
CA ARG A 112 9.95 -6.64 -18.48
C ARG A 112 9.68 -5.35 -17.69
N LEU A 113 9.92 -5.34 -16.41
CA LEU A 113 9.76 -4.18 -15.52
C LEU A 113 11.01 -3.27 -15.46
N GLY A 114 11.98 -3.49 -16.31
CA GLY A 114 13.21 -2.70 -16.40
C GLY A 114 14.31 -3.13 -15.43
N GLY A 115 14.18 -4.30 -14.80
CA GLY A 115 15.18 -4.86 -13.91
C GLY A 115 16.44 -5.29 -14.69
N THR A 116 17.60 -4.95 -14.16
CA THR A 116 18.93 -5.26 -14.73
C THR A 116 19.82 -5.96 -13.71
N ALA A 117 21.00 -6.43 -14.14
CA ALA A 117 22.01 -6.98 -13.23
C ALA A 117 22.53 -5.94 -12.20
N HIS A 118 22.40 -4.65 -12.51
CA HIS A 118 22.77 -3.56 -11.59
C HIS A 118 21.61 -3.07 -10.72
N GLY A 119 20.43 -3.69 -10.88
CA GLY A 119 19.21 -3.34 -10.19
C GLY A 119 18.25 -2.49 -11.01
N TYR A 120 17.41 -1.74 -10.32
CA TYR A 120 16.33 -0.95 -10.89
C TYR A 120 16.04 0.23 -9.95
N SER A 121 15.73 1.38 -10.51
CA SER A 121 15.21 2.51 -9.72
C SER A 121 14.04 3.18 -10.41
N ASN A 122 13.11 3.71 -9.62
CA ASN A 122 11.93 4.37 -10.12
C ASN A 122 11.47 5.48 -9.16
N PHE A 123 11.10 6.61 -9.72
CA PHE A 123 10.42 7.68 -8.99
C PHE A 123 8.97 7.79 -9.47
N SER A 124 8.04 7.73 -8.54
CA SER A 124 6.61 7.88 -8.81
C SER A 124 6.09 9.14 -8.15
N SER A 125 5.49 10.02 -8.94
CA SER A 125 4.83 11.23 -8.47
C SER A 125 3.38 11.20 -8.89
N GLY A 126 2.47 11.22 -7.92
CA GLY A 126 1.04 11.10 -8.12
C GLY A 126 0.24 12.11 -7.34
N VAL A 127 -0.89 12.47 -7.92
CA VAL A 127 -1.93 13.27 -7.27
C VAL A 127 -3.24 12.51 -7.34
N GLY A 128 -4.09 12.72 -6.37
CA GLY A 128 -5.34 11.99 -6.30
C GLY A 128 -6.40 12.66 -5.46
N PHE A 129 -7.51 11.98 -5.39
CA PHE A 129 -8.68 12.41 -4.65
C PHE A 129 -9.22 11.25 -3.82
N LEU A 130 -9.72 11.58 -2.61
CA LEU A 130 -10.37 10.62 -1.72
C LEU A 130 -11.80 11.06 -1.44
N LEU A 131 -12.65 10.04 -1.27
CA LEU A 131 -13.98 10.17 -0.70
C LEU A 131 -14.11 9.15 0.42
N THR A 132 -14.33 9.62 1.63
CA THR A 132 -14.44 8.77 2.82
C THR A 132 -15.81 8.96 3.48
N TYR A 133 -16.48 7.87 3.79
CA TYR A 133 -17.66 7.85 4.66
C TYR A 133 -17.29 7.16 5.96
N ASP A 134 -17.47 7.84 7.10
CA ASP A 134 -17.08 7.32 8.42
C ASP A 134 -18.21 7.56 9.44
N SER A 135 -19.01 6.52 9.68
CA SER A 135 -20.09 6.54 10.67
C SER A 135 -19.79 5.69 11.92
N ARG A 136 -18.51 5.29 12.08
CA ARG A 136 -18.10 4.52 13.25
C ARG A 136 -18.27 5.35 14.53
N ASP A 137 -18.71 4.69 15.59
CA ASP A 137 -18.84 5.31 16.91
C ASP A 137 -17.47 5.70 17.49
N ILE A 138 -16.48 4.79 17.40
CA ILE A 138 -15.10 5.04 17.84
C ILE A 138 -14.16 4.53 16.73
N PRO A 139 -13.48 5.43 16.00
CA PRO A 139 -12.63 5.01 14.87
C PRO A 139 -11.52 4.00 15.21
N ALA A 140 -10.97 4.07 16.44
CA ALA A 140 -9.90 3.20 16.89
C ALA A 140 -10.38 1.82 17.35
N ASN A 141 -11.62 1.72 17.85
CA ASN A 141 -12.21 0.48 18.38
C ASN A 141 -13.73 0.51 18.19
N ALA A 142 -14.17 0.31 16.96
CA ALA A 142 -15.56 0.46 16.58
C ALA A 142 -16.44 -0.71 17.06
N TYR A 143 -17.55 -0.38 17.69
CA TYR A 143 -18.60 -1.34 18.03
C TYR A 143 -19.72 -1.38 16.98
N LYS A 144 -19.96 -0.26 16.29
CA LYS A 144 -20.98 -0.12 15.25
C LYS A 144 -20.59 0.94 14.23
N GLY A 145 -21.13 0.81 13.03
CA GLY A 145 -20.98 1.79 11.96
C GLY A 145 -20.26 1.23 10.74
N ILE A 146 -20.12 2.08 9.75
CA ILE A 146 -19.52 1.78 8.46
C ILE A 146 -18.36 2.74 8.22
N TYR A 147 -17.28 2.23 7.68
CA TYR A 147 -16.20 2.97 7.09
C TYR A 147 -16.10 2.57 5.63
N LEU A 148 -16.15 3.53 4.72
CA LEU A 148 -15.93 3.35 3.30
C LEU A 148 -14.94 4.41 2.84
N ASP A 149 -13.85 4.00 2.24
CA ASP A 149 -12.82 4.87 1.70
C ASP A 149 -12.59 4.52 0.22
N PHE A 150 -12.73 5.49 -0.63
CA PHE A 150 -12.46 5.40 -2.06
C PHE A 150 -11.32 6.35 -2.40
N ARG A 151 -10.28 5.85 -3.06
CA ARG A 151 -9.11 6.61 -3.47
C ARG A 151 -8.83 6.41 -4.95
N GLY A 152 -8.67 7.49 -5.65
CA GLY A 152 -8.17 7.50 -7.01
C GLY A 152 -6.88 8.32 -7.10
N LEU A 153 -5.80 7.72 -7.59
CA LEU A 153 -4.52 8.41 -7.82
C LEU A 153 -4.11 8.26 -9.27
N MET A 154 -3.55 9.31 -9.79
CA MET A 154 -2.98 9.42 -11.12
C MET A 154 -1.51 9.76 -10.99
N TYR A 155 -0.65 8.92 -11.56
CA TYR A 155 0.79 9.12 -11.63
C TYR A 155 1.17 9.41 -13.06
N GLN A 156 1.89 10.50 -13.28
CA GLN A 156 2.18 10.96 -14.63
C GLN A 156 3.60 11.52 -14.73
N LYS A 157 4.23 11.33 -15.90
CA LYS A 157 5.57 11.87 -16.17
C LYS A 157 5.64 13.38 -16.07
N PHE A 158 4.57 14.10 -16.44
CA PHE A 158 4.53 15.55 -16.31
C PHE A 158 4.52 16.05 -14.85
N LEU A 159 4.22 15.16 -13.88
CA LEU A 159 4.36 15.43 -12.44
C LEU A 159 5.77 15.13 -11.92
N GLY A 160 6.71 14.80 -12.80
CA GLY A 160 8.08 14.48 -12.47
C GLY A 160 8.35 12.99 -12.19
N GLY A 161 7.38 12.11 -12.38
CA GLY A 161 7.54 10.67 -12.25
C GLY A 161 8.13 10.01 -13.50
N ASP A 162 8.58 8.76 -13.37
CA ASP A 162 9.17 7.98 -14.47
C ASP A 162 8.12 7.25 -15.32
N ASN A 163 6.91 7.00 -14.78
CA ASN A 163 5.89 6.17 -15.39
C ASN A 163 4.50 6.84 -15.40
N ASN A 164 3.64 6.38 -16.32
CA ASN A 164 2.24 6.80 -16.39
C ASN A 164 1.33 5.65 -15.96
N PHE A 165 0.68 5.78 -14.80
CA PHE A 165 -0.25 4.76 -14.31
C PHE A 165 -1.31 5.37 -13.39
N TYR A 166 -2.33 4.57 -13.10
CA TYR A 166 -3.44 4.93 -12.23
C TYR A 166 -3.57 3.89 -11.12
N ARG A 167 -4.00 4.33 -9.93
CA ARG A 167 -4.30 3.46 -8.81
C ARG A 167 -5.68 3.79 -8.26
N LEU A 168 -6.51 2.76 -8.13
CA LEU A 168 -7.82 2.83 -7.48
C LEU A 168 -7.82 1.91 -6.28
N GLU A 169 -8.25 2.42 -5.13
CA GLU A 169 -8.36 1.65 -3.90
C GLU A 169 -9.75 1.87 -3.30
N VAL A 170 -10.34 0.79 -2.81
CA VAL A 170 -11.58 0.82 -2.03
C VAL A 170 -11.36 0.01 -0.77
N ASP A 171 -11.71 0.60 0.37
CA ASP A 171 -11.68 -0.04 1.69
C ASP A 171 -13.05 0.09 2.32
N TYR A 172 -13.75 -1.02 2.45
CA TYR A 172 -15.04 -1.11 3.11
C TYR A 172 -14.92 -1.90 4.39
N ARG A 173 -15.40 -1.33 5.49
CA ARG A 173 -15.45 -1.99 6.80
C ARG A 173 -16.80 -1.74 7.45
N GLN A 174 -17.39 -2.77 7.99
CA GLN A 174 -18.64 -2.64 8.74
C GLN A 174 -18.54 -3.34 10.09
N TYR A 175 -19.10 -2.71 11.09
CA TYR A 175 -19.12 -3.17 12.48
C TYR A 175 -20.57 -3.25 12.95
N LYS A 176 -20.97 -4.39 13.50
CA LYS A 176 -22.31 -4.63 14.04
C LYS A 176 -22.22 -5.17 15.46
N LYS A 177 -22.70 -4.40 16.41
CA LYS A 177 -22.83 -4.85 17.80
C LYS A 177 -23.93 -5.90 17.88
N VAL A 178 -23.62 -7.10 18.38
CA VAL A 178 -24.55 -8.24 18.49
C VAL A 178 -24.84 -8.64 19.93
N GLY A 179 -24.28 -7.94 20.92
CA GLY A 179 -24.50 -8.20 22.33
C GLY A 179 -23.63 -7.35 23.23
N ASN A 180 -23.65 -7.67 24.52
CA ASN A 180 -22.75 -7.00 25.47
C ASN A 180 -21.29 -7.41 25.17
N ARG A 181 -20.44 -6.44 24.76
CA ARG A 181 -19.03 -6.66 24.40
C ARG A 181 -18.78 -7.61 23.21
N LYS A 182 -19.80 -7.86 22.36
CA LYS A 182 -19.69 -8.71 21.17
C LYS A 182 -19.93 -7.88 19.93
N VAL A 183 -19.01 -7.97 18.96
CA VAL A 183 -19.08 -7.24 17.68
C VAL A 183 -18.79 -8.23 16.57
N ILE A 184 -19.61 -8.20 15.52
CA ILE A 184 -19.27 -8.83 14.25
C ILE A 184 -18.69 -7.72 13.37
N ALA A 185 -17.51 -7.95 12.82
CA ALA A 185 -16.82 -7.03 11.93
C ALA A 185 -16.45 -7.75 10.65
N TRP A 186 -16.67 -7.11 9.51
CA TRP A 186 -16.18 -7.58 8.22
C TRP A 186 -15.58 -6.43 7.42
N THR A 187 -14.64 -6.78 6.56
CA THR A 187 -13.96 -5.83 5.68
C THR A 187 -13.88 -6.41 4.27
N ALA A 188 -13.94 -5.54 3.28
CA ALA A 188 -13.64 -5.87 1.90
C ALA A 188 -12.74 -4.78 1.34
N GLN A 189 -11.63 -5.17 0.74
CA GLN A 189 -10.66 -4.23 0.19
C GLN A 189 -10.32 -4.63 -1.24
N THR A 190 -10.14 -3.62 -2.09
CA THR A 190 -9.60 -3.83 -3.43
C THR A 190 -8.57 -2.76 -3.74
N LYS A 191 -7.52 -3.18 -4.43
CA LYS A 191 -6.48 -2.31 -4.96
C LYS A 191 -6.24 -2.69 -6.41
N ASN A 192 -6.42 -1.71 -7.29
CA ASN A 192 -6.27 -1.88 -8.73
C ASN A 192 -5.25 -0.90 -9.25
N VAL A 193 -4.36 -1.34 -10.12
CA VAL A 193 -3.38 -0.50 -10.79
C VAL A 193 -3.45 -0.74 -12.30
N PHE A 194 -3.36 0.34 -13.08
CA PHE A 194 -3.52 0.31 -14.53
C PHE A 194 -2.49 1.19 -15.21
N GLY A 195 -1.97 0.77 -16.35
CA GLY A 195 -1.00 1.51 -17.15
C GLY A 195 0.41 0.94 -17.00
N ASP A 196 1.41 1.81 -17.14
CA ASP A 196 2.82 1.46 -17.04
C ASP A 196 3.25 1.42 -15.56
N VAL A 197 2.88 0.34 -14.89
CA VAL A 197 3.03 0.19 -13.44
C VAL A 197 4.45 -0.24 -13.08
N PRO A 198 5.20 0.53 -12.27
CA PRO A 198 6.51 0.12 -11.78
C PRO A 198 6.42 -1.09 -10.84
N MET A 199 7.50 -1.86 -10.75
CA MET A 199 7.56 -3.13 -10.02
C MET A 199 7.01 -3.05 -8.58
N ASN A 200 7.32 -1.98 -7.86
CA ASN A 200 6.93 -1.84 -6.45
C ASN A 200 5.56 -1.16 -6.23
N GLN A 201 4.87 -0.76 -7.32
CA GLN A 201 3.54 -0.13 -7.25
C GLN A 201 2.38 -1.11 -7.48
N TYR A 202 2.68 -2.35 -7.89
CA TYR A 202 1.67 -3.41 -7.98
C TYR A 202 1.02 -3.66 -6.62
N ALA A 203 -0.21 -4.15 -6.64
CA ALA A 203 -0.88 -4.58 -5.43
C ALA A 203 -0.18 -5.83 -4.85
N LEU A 204 0.17 -5.77 -3.57
CA LEU A 204 0.85 -6.85 -2.85
C LEU A 204 -0.10 -7.46 -1.84
N SER A 205 -0.08 -8.79 -1.73
CA SER A 205 -0.72 -9.53 -0.65
C SER A 205 0.31 -10.20 0.27
N GLY A 206 -0.16 -10.80 1.36
CA GLY A 206 0.70 -11.44 2.36
C GLY A 206 1.15 -10.47 3.46
N THR A 207 0.44 -9.36 3.64
CA THR A 207 0.66 -8.52 4.81
C THR A 207 -0.05 -9.09 6.05
N PRO A 208 0.36 -8.74 7.27
CA PRO A 208 -0.34 -9.19 8.49
C PRO A 208 -1.82 -8.78 8.56
N PHE A 209 -2.25 -7.86 7.71
CA PHE A 209 -3.60 -7.29 7.70
C PHE A 209 -4.51 -7.80 6.57
N ASP A 210 -3.96 -8.57 5.62
CA ASP A 210 -4.72 -9.15 4.51
C ASP A 210 -4.65 -10.68 4.48
N LEU A 211 -3.68 -11.29 3.84
CA LEU A 211 -3.52 -12.74 3.72
C LEU A 211 -2.47 -13.26 4.71
N ARG A 212 -2.89 -13.58 5.92
CA ARG A 212 -2.01 -14.19 6.93
C ARG A 212 -1.59 -15.60 6.48
N GLY A 213 -0.33 -15.95 6.72
CA GLY A 213 0.22 -17.26 6.35
C GLY A 213 0.93 -17.32 5.01
N TYR A 214 0.89 -16.23 4.24
CA TYR A 214 1.68 -16.07 3.02
C TYR A 214 2.85 -15.10 3.24
N TYR A 215 3.92 -15.27 2.47
CA TYR A 215 5.03 -14.32 2.49
C TYR A 215 4.60 -12.97 1.92
N MET A 216 5.10 -11.89 2.51
CA MET A 216 4.82 -10.55 2.02
C MET A 216 5.31 -10.37 0.57
N GLY A 217 4.39 -9.96 -0.32
CA GLY A 217 4.67 -9.81 -1.74
C GLY A 217 4.71 -11.12 -2.52
N GLN A 218 4.35 -12.26 -1.89
CA GLN A 218 4.26 -13.55 -2.57
C GLN A 218 3.29 -13.47 -3.75
N TYR A 219 2.14 -12.84 -3.56
CA TYR A 219 1.23 -12.54 -4.65
C TYR A 219 1.29 -11.06 -4.96
N ARG A 220 1.59 -10.76 -6.21
CA ARG A 220 1.72 -9.41 -6.76
C ARG A 220 0.94 -9.36 -8.07
N ASP A 221 -0.04 -8.45 -8.18
CA ASP A 221 -0.86 -8.35 -9.38
C ASP A 221 -1.35 -6.90 -9.59
N CYS A 222 -1.92 -6.65 -10.77
CA CYS A 222 -2.58 -5.38 -11.09
C CYS A 222 -3.93 -5.23 -10.40
N LEU A 223 -4.57 -6.34 -9.99
CA LEU A 223 -5.85 -6.38 -9.28
C LEU A 223 -5.73 -7.30 -8.06
N LEU A 224 -5.90 -6.75 -6.88
CA LEU A 224 -6.03 -7.49 -5.63
C LEU A 224 -7.31 -7.09 -4.91
N TYR A 225 -8.08 -8.08 -4.49
CA TYR A 225 -9.20 -7.88 -3.57
C TYR A 225 -9.13 -8.92 -2.46
N THR A 226 -9.39 -8.48 -1.24
CA THR A 226 -9.44 -9.34 -0.07
C THR A 226 -10.78 -9.19 0.63
N SER A 227 -11.37 -10.31 1.00
CA SER A 227 -12.51 -10.39 1.90
C SER A 227 -12.11 -11.36 3.01
N PRO A 228 -12.20 -10.99 4.28
CA PRO A 228 -11.95 -11.96 5.35
C PRO A 228 -13.08 -12.97 5.37
N SER A 229 -12.73 -14.21 5.34
CA SER A 229 -13.60 -15.34 5.65
C SER A 229 -13.75 -15.48 7.17
#